data_4239e1ddca7ba8a3343888bb597287c8
#
_entry.id   4239e1ddca7ba8a3343888bb597287c8
#
_cell.length_a   1.000
_cell.length_b   1.000
_cell.length_c   1.000
_cell.angle_alpha   90.00
_cell.angle_beta   90.00
_cell.angle_gamma   90.00
#
_symmetry.space_group_name_H-M   'P 1'
#
loop_
_entity.id
_entity.type
_entity.pdbx_description
1 polymer ?
#
loop_
_entity_poly.entity_id
_entity_poly.type
_entity_poly.pdbx_seq_one_letter_code
_entity_poly.pdbx_strand_id
1 'polypeptide(L)'
;MQACLQRNRCVRRLDESQAENTLFGYGDGTTSHFDATLAALLKDDETYGAAFTEAMEKTDSQGNTVTERGNMYNPLYYLSSYYDGYQKSTVADYWRIRTGIAQSDTSLTTEVNLALALKNYGADVDFATIWGEGHTMAESTGDSVTNFIEWVNKCLK
;
A
#
# COMPACT_ATOMS: atom_id res chain seq x y z
N MET A 1 -24.54 7.92 1.88
CA MET A 1 -23.16 7.84 1.35
C MET A 1 -22.08 8.12 2.39
N GLN A 2 -22.27 9.11 3.29
CA GLN A 2 -21.34 9.38 4.40
C GLN A 2 -21.05 8.21 5.36
N ALA A 3 -21.99 7.30 5.62
CA ALA A 3 -21.81 6.19 6.54
C ALA A 3 -20.89 5.07 6.03
N CYS A 4 -20.70 4.96 4.71
CA CYS A 4 -19.82 3.94 4.12
C CYS A 4 -18.36 4.40 4.10
N LEU A 5 -18.12 5.70 3.96
CA LEU A 5 -16.79 6.31 4.01
C LEU A 5 -16.19 6.31 5.42
N GLN A 6 -17.04 6.29 6.46
CA GLN A 6 -16.57 6.25 7.85
C GLN A 6 -16.02 4.88 8.31
N ARG A 7 -16.28 3.80 7.59
CA ARG A 7 -15.80 2.46 7.97
C ARG A 7 -14.55 2.00 7.26
N ASN A 8 -14.23 2.57 6.09
CA ASN A 8 -12.96 2.36 5.40
C ASN A 8 -12.05 3.56 5.64
N ARG A 9 -11.27 3.47 6.70
CA ARG A 9 -10.40 4.56 7.17
C ARG A 9 -9.19 4.86 6.28
N CYS A 10 -9.08 4.27 5.11
CA CYS A 10 -7.99 4.58 4.17
C CYS A 10 -8.10 5.96 3.52
N VAL A 11 -9.29 6.58 3.54
CA VAL A 11 -9.48 7.97 3.06
C VAL A 11 -10.27 8.74 4.11
N ARG A 12 -9.60 9.19 5.16
CA ARG A 12 -10.24 9.98 6.21
C ARG A 12 -10.60 11.38 5.78
N ARG A 13 -9.76 11.97 4.96
CA ARG A 13 -9.89 13.32 4.40
C ARG A 13 -9.21 13.34 3.04
N LEU A 14 -9.69 14.23 2.17
CA LEU A 14 -9.11 14.45 0.84
C LEU A 14 -8.25 15.72 0.81
N ASP A 15 -7.78 16.17 1.96
CA ASP A 15 -6.94 17.35 2.12
C ASP A 15 -5.50 16.99 2.53
N GLU A 16 -4.62 17.99 2.54
CA GLU A 16 -3.19 17.85 2.88
C GLU A 16 -2.92 17.47 4.33
N SER A 17 -3.94 17.40 5.19
CA SER A 17 -3.78 17.02 6.60
C SER A 17 -3.42 15.57 6.81
N GLN A 18 -3.48 14.76 5.75
CA GLN A 18 -3.07 13.35 5.74
C GLN A 18 -1.80 13.20 4.89
N ALA A 19 -0.75 12.60 5.47
CA ALA A 19 0.53 12.42 4.79
C ALA A 19 0.41 11.63 3.48
N GLU A 20 -0.50 10.67 3.43
CA GLU A 20 -0.80 9.87 2.24
C GLU A 20 -1.31 10.74 1.09
N ASN A 21 -2.12 11.76 1.38
CA ASN A 21 -2.64 12.66 0.35
C ASN A 21 -1.54 13.53 -0.26
N THR A 22 -0.53 13.92 0.50
CA THR A 22 0.63 14.65 -0.05
C THR A 22 1.50 13.77 -0.93
N LEU A 23 1.55 12.46 -0.66
CA LEU A 23 2.28 11.50 -1.49
C LEU A 23 1.48 11.10 -2.74
N PHE A 24 0.19 10.79 -2.57
CA PHE A 24 -0.64 10.18 -3.63
C PHE A 24 -1.51 11.20 -4.39
N GLY A 25 -1.40 12.45 -4.07
CA GLY A 25 -2.06 13.53 -4.76
C GLY A 25 -3.14 14.21 -3.93
N TYR A 26 -2.96 15.50 -3.76
CA TYR A 26 -3.87 16.35 -3.01
C TYR A 26 -4.62 17.34 -3.88
N GLY A 27 -4.15 17.66 -5.06
CA GLY A 27 -4.80 18.61 -5.97
C GLY A 27 -4.19 20.03 -5.95
N ASP A 28 -3.09 20.21 -5.24
CA ASP A 28 -2.32 21.47 -5.23
C ASP A 28 -1.38 21.63 -6.44
N GLY A 29 -1.31 20.61 -7.30
CA GLY A 29 -0.43 20.55 -8.46
C GLY A 29 0.99 20.11 -8.15
N THR A 30 1.36 19.88 -6.89
CA THR A 30 2.69 19.43 -6.50
C THR A 30 2.78 17.90 -6.45
N THR A 31 1.67 17.23 -6.25
CA THR A 31 1.55 15.76 -6.19
C THR A 31 0.68 15.24 -7.34
N SER A 32 0.86 13.98 -7.67
CA SER A 32 0.14 13.36 -8.79
C SER A 32 -0.87 12.35 -8.27
N HIS A 33 -2.14 12.58 -8.52
CA HIS A 33 -3.19 11.59 -8.30
C HIS A 33 -2.98 10.40 -9.23
N PHE A 34 -3.19 9.18 -8.75
CA PHE A 34 -3.04 7.97 -9.57
C PHE A 34 -4.01 6.83 -9.19
N ASP A 35 -5.02 7.12 -8.40
CA ASP A 35 -6.10 6.18 -8.10
C ASP A 35 -7.29 6.40 -9.05
N ALA A 36 -7.36 5.58 -10.10
CA ALA A 36 -8.42 5.67 -11.08
C ALA A 36 -9.81 5.39 -10.49
N THR A 37 -9.91 4.55 -9.45
CA THR A 37 -11.18 4.25 -8.78
C THR A 37 -11.64 5.46 -8.00
N LEU A 38 -10.75 6.11 -7.26
CA LEU A 38 -11.06 7.31 -6.51
C LEU A 38 -11.44 8.46 -7.45
N ALA A 39 -10.70 8.65 -8.56
CA ALA A 39 -11.04 9.63 -9.58
C ALA A 39 -12.45 9.43 -10.14
N ALA A 40 -12.83 8.18 -10.45
CA ALA A 40 -14.17 7.86 -10.94
C ALA A 40 -15.27 8.13 -9.91
N LEU A 41 -14.98 7.92 -8.62
CA LEU A 41 -15.92 8.21 -7.53
C LEU A 41 -16.07 9.70 -7.26
N LEU A 42 -15.02 10.49 -7.49
CA LEU A 42 -14.98 11.93 -7.22
C LEU A 42 -15.31 12.80 -8.43
N LYS A 43 -15.53 12.24 -9.60
CA LYS A 43 -15.68 13.00 -10.87
C LYS A 43 -16.70 14.17 -10.80
N ASP A 44 -17.77 14.00 -10.00
CA ASP A 44 -18.83 14.99 -9.82
C ASP A 44 -18.69 15.79 -8.49
N ASP A 45 -17.57 15.63 -7.76
CA ASP A 45 -17.28 16.39 -6.56
C ASP A 45 -16.80 17.80 -6.92
N GLU A 46 -17.41 18.81 -6.31
CA GLU A 46 -17.16 20.23 -6.63
C GLU A 46 -15.74 20.67 -6.24
N THR A 47 -15.13 20.01 -5.26
CA THR A 47 -13.82 20.40 -4.71
C THR A 47 -12.67 19.67 -5.37
N TYR A 48 -12.81 18.36 -5.55
CA TYR A 48 -11.70 17.48 -5.94
C TYR A 48 -11.85 16.86 -7.33
N GLY A 49 -13.07 16.79 -7.87
CA GLY A 49 -13.37 16.07 -9.11
C GLY A 49 -12.54 16.53 -10.30
N ALA A 50 -12.40 17.85 -10.48
CA ALA A 50 -11.64 18.42 -11.59
C ALA A 50 -10.15 18.06 -11.49
N ALA A 51 -9.55 18.19 -10.31
CA ALA A 51 -8.13 17.90 -10.08
C ALA A 51 -7.80 16.42 -10.28
N PHE A 52 -8.65 15.52 -9.78
CA PHE A 52 -8.49 14.08 -9.99
C PHE A 52 -8.66 13.68 -11.47
N THR A 53 -9.66 14.26 -12.16
CA THR A 53 -9.88 14.00 -13.58
C THR A 53 -8.70 14.45 -14.41
N GLU A 54 -8.20 15.68 -14.21
CA GLU A 54 -7.03 16.21 -14.90
C GLU A 54 -5.78 15.36 -14.63
N ALA A 55 -5.57 14.92 -13.38
CA ALA A 55 -4.42 14.09 -13.02
C ALA A 55 -4.43 12.72 -13.72
N MET A 56 -5.62 12.16 -14.02
CA MET A 56 -5.73 10.88 -14.76
C MET A 56 -5.24 10.97 -16.20
N GLU A 57 -5.21 12.15 -16.79
CA GLU A 57 -4.74 12.38 -18.17
C GLU A 57 -3.23 12.67 -18.24
N LYS A 58 -2.59 12.98 -17.11
CA LYS A 58 -1.18 13.36 -17.06
C LYS A 58 -0.26 12.13 -16.98
N THR A 59 0.91 12.28 -17.62
CA THR A 59 2.05 11.40 -17.36
C THR A 59 3.01 12.05 -16.36
N ASP A 60 3.80 11.25 -15.68
CA ASP A 60 4.88 11.73 -14.81
C ASP A 60 6.09 12.21 -15.65
N SER A 61 7.15 12.66 -14.98
CA SER A 61 8.37 13.14 -15.62
C SER A 61 9.13 12.07 -16.45
N GLN A 62 8.78 10.80 -16.25
CA GLN A 62 9.35 9.66 -16.99
C GLN A 62 8.42 9.15 -18.09
N GLY A 63 7.25 9.77 -18.25
CA GLY A 63 6.25 9.40 -19.24
C GLY A 63 5.29 8.30 -18.81
N ASN A 64 5.30 7.89 -17.54
CA ASN A 64 4.39 6.85 -17.05
C ASN A 64 2.96 7.38 -16.92
N THR A 65 2.02 6.61 -17.41
CA THR A 65 0.59 6.86 -17.22
C THR A 65 0.16 6.63 -15.76
N VAL A 66 -1.05 7.07 -15.43
CA VAL A 66 -1.66 6.80 -14.12
C VAL A 66 -1.71 5.31 -13.79
N THR A 67 -2.10 4.47 -14.75
CA THR A 67 -2.15 3.01 -14.57
C THR A 67 -0.77 2.43 -14.28
N GLU A 68 0.26 2.85 -15.01
CA GLU A 68 1.63 2.41 -14.78
C GLU A 68 2.12 2.83 -13.41
N ARG A 69 1.89 4.08 -13.00
CA ARG A 69 2.22 4.56 -11.65
C ARG A 69 1.51 3.77 -10.55
N GLY A 70 0.21 3.52 -10.70
CA GLY A 70 -0.56 2.69 -9.78
C GLY A 70 0.00 1.28 -9.65
N ASN A 71 0.41 0.67 -10.75
CA ASN A 71 1.03 -0.65 -10.76
C ASN A 71 2.40 -0.66 -10.04
N MET A 72 3.20 0.41 -10.14
CA MET A 72 4.48 0.52 -9.44
C MET A 72 4.33 0.48 -7.90
N TYR A 73 3.20 0.96 -7.37
CA TYR A 73 2.87 0.93 -5.95
C TYR A 73 2.13 -0.33 -5.51
N ASN A 74 1.80 -1.23 -6.43
CA ASN A 74 1.05 -2.45 -6.13
C ASN A 74 1.96 -3.68 -6.21
N PRO A 75 2.50 -4.19 -5.09
CA PRO A 75 3.35 -5.37 -5.11
C PRO A 75 2.65 -6.61 -5.67
N LEU A 76 1.33 -6.73 -5.52
CA LEU A 76 0.57 -7.85 -6.08
C LEU A 76 0.60 -7.87 -7.60
N TYR A 77 0.78 -6.72 -8.26
CA TYR A 77 0.94 -6.63 -9.69
C TYR A 77 2.14 -7.46 -10.22
N TYR A 78 3.22 -7.53 -9.43
CA TYR A 78 4.42 -8.27 -9.78
C TYR A 78 4.46 -9.70 -9.24
N LEU A 79 3.68 -9.98 -8.18
CA LEU A 79 3.71 -11.24 -7.45
C LEU A 79 2.63 -12.24 -7.89
N SER A 80 1.55 -11.77 -8.50
CA SER A 80 0.42 -12.62 -8.86
C SER A 80 0.35 -12.85 -10.37
N SER A 81 0.22 -14.12 -10.77
CA SER A 81 0.05 -14.52 -12.18
C SER A 81 -1.26 -14.01 -12.82
N TYR A 82 -2.13 -13.40 -12.05
CA TYR A 82 -3.32 -12.72 -12.55
C TYR A 82 -2.98 -11.44 -13.32
N TYR A 83 -1.85 -10.79 -13.02
CA TYR A 83 -1.46 -9.52 -13.62
C TYR A 83 -0.35 -9.66 -14.67
N ASP A 84 -0.35 -8.76 -15.64
CA ASP A 84 0.66 -8.71 -16.70
C ASP A 84 2.08 -8.40 -16.19
N GLY A 85 2.21 -7.86 -14.98
CA GLY A 85 3.48 -7.58 -14.32
C GLY A 85 4.14 -8.78 -13.66
N TYR A 86 3.47 -9.93 -13.63
CA TYR A 86 4.01 -11.13 -12.99
C TYR A 86 5.41 -11.47 -13.49
N GLN A 87 6.35 -11.65 -12.55
CA GLN A 87 7.76 -11.96 -12.82
C GLN A 87 8.53 -10.88 -13.62
N LYS A 88 8.01 -9.67 -13.75
CA LYS A 88 8.71 -8.56 -14.44
C LYS A 88 9.58 -7.70 -13.51
N SER A 89 9.69 -8.06 -12.24
CA SER A 89 10.59 -7.40 -11.29
C SER A 89 11.42 -8.40 -10.53
N THR A 90 12.55 -7.94 -9.96
CA THR A 90 13.33 -8.74 -9.02
C THR A 90 12.66 -8.67 -7.65
N VAL A 91 12.32 -9.82 -7.10
CA VAL A 91 11.69 -9.96 -5.79
C VAL A 91 12.75 -10.49 -4.81
N ALA A 92 12.80 -9.92 -3.60
CA ALA A 92 13.69 -10.40 -2.56
C ALA A 92 13.29 -11.82 -2.11
N ASP A 93 14.28 -12.64 -1.76
CA ASP A 93 14.06 -14.02 -1.35
C ASP A 93 13.45 -14.12 0.06
N TYR A 94 13.74 -13.17 0.94
CA TYR A 94 13.35 -13.19 2.35
C TYR A 94 12.50 -11.96 2.70
N TRP A 95 11.37 -12.22 3.34
CA TRP A 95 10.40 -11.19 3.74
C TRP A 95 9.99 -11.37 5.20
N ARG A 96 10.02 -10.29 5.96
CA ARG A 96 9.48 -10.24 7.31
C ARG A 96 8.35 -9.22 7.38
N ILE A 97 7.15 -9.69 7.68
CA ILE A 97 5.94 -8.88 7.75
C ILE A 97 5.34 -9.01 9.15
N ARG A 98 5.17 -7.88 9.84
CA ARG A 98 4.55 -7.78 11.15
C ARG A 98 3.46 -6.72 11.11
N THR A 99 2.32 -7.04 11.69
CA THR A 99 1.22 -6.09 11.82
C THR A 99 0.49 -6.31 13.15
N GLY A 100 0.12 -5.22 13.82
CA GLY A 100 -0.71 -5.26 15.00
C GLY A 100 -2.19 -5.36 14.63
N ILE A 101 -2.96 -6.16 15.36
CA ILE A 101 -4.41 -6.33 15.11
C ILE A 101 -5.22 -5.14 15.63
N ALA A 102 -4.77 -4.49 16.70
CA ALA A 102 -5.44 -3.34 17.33
C ALA A 102 -5.08 -2.02 16.62
N GLN A 103 -5.15 -2.00 15.30
CA GLN A 103 -4.86 -0.83 14.47
C GLN A 103 -6.07 -0.44 13.62
N SER A 104 -6.04 0.78 13.07
CA SER A 104 -7.14 1.35 12.28
C SER A 104 -6.69 1.95 10.95
N ASP A 105 -5.43 1.86 10.61
CA ASP A 105 -4.86 2.52 9.43
C ASP A 105 -4.86 1.61 8.20
N THR A 106 -4.39 0.37 8.34
CA THR A 106 -4.31 -0.58 7.24
C THR A 106 -5.26 -1.76 7.48
N SER A 107 -5.96 -2.20 6.44
CA SER A 107 -6.75 -3.43 6.51
C SER A 107 -5.83 -4.64 6.70
N LEU A 108 -6.15 -5.50 7.66
CA LEU A 108 -5.39 -6.74 7.91
C LEU A 108 -5.34 -7.66 6.69
N THR A 109 -6.29 -7.54 5.77
CA THR A 109 -6.27 -8.30 4.51
C THR A 109 -5.14 -7.87 3.58
N THR A 110 -4.64 -6.64 3.70
CA THR A 110 -3.53 -6.15 2.87
C THR A 110 -2.27 -6.95 3.14
N GLU A 111 -1.88 -7.09 4.40
CA GLU A 111 -0.68 -7.83 4.80
C GLU A 111 -0.82 -9.33 4.59
N VAL A 112 -2.02 -9.88 4.85
CA VAL A 112 -2.30 -11.30 4.59
C VAL A 112 -2.20 -11.62 3.10
N ASN A 113 -2.79 -10.79 2.24
CA ASN A 113 -2.72 -10.98 0.79
C ASN A 113 -1.28 -10.86 0.27
N LEU A 114 -0.51 -9.90 0.78
CA LEU A 114 0.91 -9.76 0.44
C LEU A 114 1.70 -11.01 0.86
N ALA A 115 1.53 -11.47 2.09
CA ALA A 115 2.22 -12.66 2.59
C ALA A 115 1.88 -13.92 1.78
N LEU A 116 0.62 -14.09 1.41
CA LEU A 116 0.18 -15.21 0.56
C LEU A 116 0.74 -15.11 -0.86
N ALA A 117 0.73 -13.92 -1.46
CA ALA A 117 1.28 -13.71 -2.79
C ALA A 117 2.79 -14.00 -2.83
N LEU A 118 3.54 -13.53 -1.84
CA LEU A 118 4.98 -13.81 -1.71
C LEU A 118 5.27 -15.29 -1.53
N LYS A 119 4.51 -15.99 -0.66
CA LYS A 119 4.66 -17.46 -0.49
C LYS A 119 4.34 -18.22 -1.77
N ASN A 120 3.29 -17.84 -2.49
CA ASN A 120 2.94 -18.43 -3.77
C ASN A 120 3.99 -18.13 -4.85
N TYR A 121 4.66 -16.99 -4.78
CA TYR A 121 5.76 -16.62 -5.66
C TYR A 121 7.03 -17.43 -5.39
N GLY A 122 7.18 -18.00 -4.19
CA GLY A 122 8.32 -18.83 -3.77
C GLY A 122 9.28 -18.14 -2.78
N ALA A 123 8.95 -16.96 -2.26
CA ALA A 123 9.75 -16.28 -1.25
C ALA A 123 9.61 -16.93 0.14
N ASP A 124 10.67 -16.84 0.95
CA ASP A 124 10.62 -17.18 2.38
C ASP A 124 9.98 -16.03 3.15
N VAL A 125 8.83 -16.28 3.76
CA VAL A 125 8.00 -15.26 4.40
C VAL A 125 7.77 -15.55 5.88
N ASP A 126 8.39 -14.75 6.74
CA ASP A 126 8.13 -14.69 8.18
C ASP A 126 6.99 -13.67 8.44
N PHE A 127 5.77 -14.18 8.48
CA PHE A 127 4.56 -13.36 8.67
C PHE A 127 3.90 -13.64 10.01
N ALA A 128 3.55 -12.57 10.74
CA ALA A 128 2.70 -12.66 11.93
C ALA A 128 1.81 -11.42 12.09
N THR A 129 0.56 -11.65 12.51
CA THR A 129 -0.34 -10.64 13.06
C THR A 129 -0.25 -10.71 14.60
N ILE A 130 -0.04 -9.57 15.24
CA ILE A 130 0.26 -9.50 16.67
C ILE A 130 -0.96 -8.99 17.42
N TRP A 131 -1.46 -9.82 18.32
CA TRP A 131 -2.63 -9.50 19.14
C TRP A 131 -2.35 -8.35 20.12
N GLY A 132 -3.28 -7.40 20.18
CA GLY A 132 -3.21 -6.28 21.13
C GLY A 132 -2.28 -5.12 20.70
N GLU A 133 -1.44 -5.32 19.70
CA GLU A 133 -0.53 -4.29 19.21
C GLU A 133 -1.18 -3.40 18.15
N GLY A 134 -0.75 -2.13 18.09
CA GLY A 134 -1.21 -1.13 17.14
C GLY A 134 -0.44 -1.14 15.82
N HIS A 135 -0.59 -0.06 15.05
CA HIS A 135 0.12 0.18 13.79
C HIS A 135 1.58 0.58 14.10
N THR A 136 2.42 -0.41 14.33
CA THR A 136 3.82 -0.23 14.72
C THR A 136 4.65 -1.48 14.39
N MET A 137 5.92 -1.47 14.76
CA MET A 137 6.82 -2.65 14.71
C MET A 137 6.42 -3.66 15.80
N ALA A 138 5.28 -4.30 15.62
CA ALA A 138 4.68 -5.21 16.58
C ALA A 138 5.45 -6.54 16.67
N GLU A 139 5.62 -7.04 17.88
CA GLU A 139 6.21 -8.36 18.13
C GLU A 139 5.39 -9.11 19.18
N SER A 140 5.31 -10.43 19.06
CA SER A 140 4.65 -11.27 20.06
C SER A 140 5.48 -11.42 21.34
N THR A 141 6.79 -11.33 21.24
CA THR A 141 7.75 -11.42 22.34
C THR A 141 9.03 -10.70 21.98
N GLY A 142 9.72 -10.20 23.01
CA GLY A 142 11.04 -9.58 22.83
C GLY A 142 10.97 -8.15 22.26
N ASP A 143 12.10 -7.71 21.78
CA ASP A 143 12.31 -6.37 21.21
C ASP A 143 12.36 -6.46 19.68
N SER A 144 11.67 -5.53 19.00
CA SER A 144 11.53 -5.57 17.54
C SER A 144 12.86 -5.45 16.79
N VAL A 145 13.78 -4.65 17.31
CA VAL A 145 15.10 -4.46 16.69
C VAL A 145 15.96 -5.71 16.84
N THR A 146 15.97 -6.28 18.05
CA THR A 146 16.69 -7.53 18.33
C THR A 146 16.16 -8.67 17.46
N ASN A 147 14.85 -8.85 17.44
CA ASN A 147 14.20 -9.89 16.64
C ASN A 147 14.47 -9.71 15.13
N PHE A 148 14.51 -8.47 14.64
CA PHE A 148 14.86 -8.17 13.26
C PHE A 148 16.31 -8.56 12.94
N ILE A 149 17.26 -8.20 13.81
CA ILE A 149 18.68 -8.55 13.64
C ILE A 149 18.87 -10.06 13.63
N GLU A 150 18.21 -10.77 14.54
CA GLU A 150 18.26 -12.24 14.61
C GLU A 150 17.68 -12.87 13.34
N TRP A 151 16.57 -12.35 12.83
CA TRP A 151 15.98 -12.80 11.58
C TRP A 151 16.92 -12.57 10.39
N VAL A 152 17.54 -11.40 10.25
CA VAL A 152 18.54 -11.11 9.19
C VAL A 152 19.70 -12.11 9.28
N ASN A 153 20.25 -12.32 10.47
CA ASN A 153 21.34 -13.29 10.66
C ASN A 153 20.95 -14.73 10.29
N LYS A 154 19.68 -15.10 10.42
CA LYS A 154 19.16 -16.39 9.99
C LYS A 154 19.09 -16.47 8.45
N CYS A 155 18.67 -15.39 7.78
CA CYS A 155 18.58 -15.36 6.31
C CYS A 155 19.95 -15.37 5.62
N LEU A 156 21.01 -14.95 6.30
CA LEU A 156 22.38 -14.91 5.75
C LEU A 156 23.17 -16.22 5.90
N LYS A 157 22.60 -17.23 6.55
CA LYS A 157 23.22 -18.58 6.72
C LYS A 157 22.81 -19.51 5.62
#